data_641e8d444ba7d1742d54df19428e031c
#
_entry.id   641e8d444ba7d1742d54df19428e031c
#
_cell.length_a   1.000
_cell.length_b   1.000
_cell.length_c   1.000
_cell.angle_alpha   90.00
_cell.angle_beta   90.00
_cell.angle_gamma   90.00
#
_symmetry.space_group_name_H-M   'P 1'
#
loop_
_entity.id
_entity.type
_entity.pdbx_description
1 polymer ?
#
loop_
_entity_poly.entity_id
_entity_poly.type
_entity_poly.pdbx_seq_one_letter_code
_entity_poly.pdbx_strand_id
1 'polypeptide(L)'
;ADPDKIATSPAPHAAGTAPMREMTADLVVIGAGSAGLSAAAGAAQLGLSVVLYEKGEMGGDCLNTGCVPSKALLSAAKAAAEIRDAGKFGIETTPPRIHWDKVKQHVNASIATIAPVDSQERFEGLGCTVIREHAKFAGPDTIISPTTRVKARRIIIATGSRAFIPPIEGLATVPYLTNE
;
A
#
# COMPACT_ATOMS: atom_id res chain seq x y z
N ALA A 1 -25.47 -36.78 41.98
CA ALA A 1 -24.91 -35.74 41.10
C ALA A 1 -24.21 -34.73 41.96
N ASP A 2 -22.88 -34.73 41.90
CA ASP A 2 -21.95 -33.93 42.68
C ASP A 2 -21.79 -32.53 42.02
N PRO A 3 -22.08 -31.41 42.75
CA PRO A 3 -22.08 -30.09 42.16
C PRO A 3 -20.71 -29.38 42.12
N ASP A 4 -19.58 -30.05 42.49
CA ASP A 4 -18.26 -29.38 42.67
C ASP A 4 -17.19 -29.71 41.62
N LYS A 5 -17.59 -29.88 40.35
CA LYS A 5 -16.60 -29.88 39.24
C LYS A 5 -16.64 -28.61 38.46
N ILE A 6 -16.11 -27.51 39.02
CA ILE A 6 -15.71 -26.31 38.25
C ILE A 6 -14.42 -26.66 37.52
N ALA A 7 -14.50 -26.88 36.22
CA ALA A 7 -13.34 -27.02 35.36
C ALA A 7 -12.62 -25.66 35.27
N THR A 8 -11.45 -25.56 35.90
CA THR A 8 -10.53 -24.45 35.75
C THR A 8 -9.98 -24.47 34.35
N SER A 9 -10.39 -23.48 33.54
CA SER A 9 -9.80 -23.21 32.25
C SER A 9 -8.31 -22.88 32.42
N PRO A 10 -7.40 -23.46 31.60
CA PRO A 10 -5.98 -23.11 31.69
C PRO A 10 -5.79 -21.64 31.33
N ALA A 11 -5.01 -20.95 32.14
CA ALA A 11 -4.58 -19.57 31.88
C ALA A 11 -3.95 -19.46 30.49
N PRO A 12 -4.15 -18.34 29.76
CA PRO A 12 -3.52 -18.16 28.46
C PRO A 12 -2.00 -18.21 28.64
N HIS A 13 -1.35 -19.13 27.92
CA HIS A 13 0.10 -19.17 27.82
C HIS A 13 0.58 -17.79 27.38
N ALA A 14 1.40 -17.17 28.21
CA ALA A 14 2.16 -15.99 27.80
C ALA A 14 2.99 -16.38 26.57
N ALA A 15 2.61 -15.85 25.41
CA ALA A 15 3.40 -15.94 24.20
C ALA A 15 4.74 -15.29 24.51
N GLY A 16 5.78 -16.09 24.63
CA GLY A 16 7.15 -15.62 24.78
C GLY A 16 7.47 -14.67 23.63
N THR A 17 7.68 -13.41 23.93
CA THR A 17 8.12 -12.41 22.96
C THR A 17 9.46 -12.88 22.39
N ALA A 18 9.46 -13.27 21.11
CA ALA A 18 10.70 -13.55 20.40
C ALA A 18 11.67 -12.36 20.58
N PRO A 19 12.97 -12.59 20.75
CA PRO A 19 13.92 -11.50 20.97
C PRO A 19 13.85 -10.51 19.81
N MET A 20 13.70 -9.22 20.12
CA MET A 20 13.65 -8.14 19.12
C MET A 20 14.98 -8.10 18.37
N ARG A 21 14.91 -8.13 17.04
CA ARG A 21 16.10 -8.07 16.17
C ARG A 21 16.65 -6.66 16.14
N GLU A 22 17.87 -6.48 16.67
CA GLU A 22 18.59 -5.21 16.63
C GLU A 22 19.31 -5.05 15.28
N MET A 23 19.21 -3.86 14.67
CA MET A 23 19.80 -3.55 13.38
C MET A 23 20.33 -2.10 13.35
N THR A 24 21.25 -1.86 12.41
CA THR A 24 21.69 -0.50 12.04
C THR A 24 21.48 -0.30 10.55
N ALA A 25 21.18 0.94 10.13
CA ALA A 25 21.01 1.29 8.73
C ALA A 25 21.51 2.71 8.43
N ASP A 26 21.98 2.95 7.22
CA ASP A 26 22.25 4.30 6.74
C ASP A 26 20.95 5.07 6.56
N LEU A 27 19.92 4.39 6.06
CA LEU A 27 18.62 4.96 5.81
C LEU A 27 17.51 4.02 6.28
N VAL A 28 16.58 4.56 7.06
CA VAL A 28 15.26 3.95 7.29
C VAL A 28 14.22 4.74 6.51
N VAL A 29 13.38 4.03 5.76
CA VAL A 29 12.22 4.60 5.04
C VAL A 29 10.96 4.01 5.65
N ILE A 30 10.01 4.86 6.04
CA ILE A 30 8.72 4.46 6.62
C ILE A 30 7.62 4.72 5.59
N GLY A 31 7.10 3.67 5.01
CA GLY A 31 6.10 3.65 3.95
C GLY A 31 6.68 3.27 2.58
N ALA A 32 6.08 2.27 1.94
CA ALA A 32 6.45 1.75 0.62
C ALA A 32 5.47 2.20 -0.49
N GLY A 33 5.02 3.43 -0.43
CA GLY A 33 4.38 4.13 -1.54
C GLY A 33 5.40 4.75 -2.49
N SER A 34 4.95 5.50 -3.50
CA SER A 34 5.80 6.07 -4.56
C SER A 34 7.03 6.83 -4.04
N ALA A 35 6.87 7.64 -3.00
CA ALA A 35 7.97 8.40 -2.42
C ALA A 35 8.98 7.49 -1.71
N GLY A 36 8.47 6.56 -0.89
CA GLY A 36 9.32 5.65 -0.12
C GLY A 36 10.08 4.68 -1.01
N LEU A 37 9.43 4.08 -1.99
CA LEU A 37 10.05 3.19 -2.97
C LEU A 37 11.14 3.91 -3.79
N SER A 38 10.86 5.12 -4.26
CA SER A 38 11.86 5.92 -4.99
C SER A 38 13.08 6.22 -4.14
N ALA A 39 12.87 6.64 -2.88
CA ALA A 39 13.96 6.93 -1.96
C ALA A 39 14.78 5.67 -1.60
N ALA A 40 14.10 4.55 -1.32
CA ALA A 40 14.74 3.29 -0.98
C ALA A 40 15.58 2.74 -2.14
N ALA A 41 15.00 2.71 -3.36
CA ALA A 41 15.72 2.26 -4.56
C ALA A 41 16.95 3.14 -4.87
N GLY A 42 16.79 4.46 -4.81
CA GLY A 42 17.90 5.39 -5.06
C GLY A 42 19.02 5.22 -4.04
N ALA A 43 18.71 5.10 -2.76
CA ALA A 43 19.68 4.89 -1.71
C ALA A 43 20.40 3.53 -1.83
N ALA A 44 19.66 2.45 -2.11
CA ALA A 44 20.24 1.14 -2.30
C ALA A 44 21.20 1.08 -3.51
N GLN A 45 20.84 1.73 -4.63
CA GLN A 45 21.71 1.84 -5.81
C GLN A 45 22.99 2.63 -5.54
N LEU A 46 22.99 3.52 -4.57
CA LEU A 46 24.19 4.25 -4.11
C LEU A 46 25.01 3.43 -3.09
N GLY A 47 24.64 2.19 -2.82
CA GLY A 47 25.36 1.29 -1.90
C GLY A 47 25.08 1.52 -0.42
N LEU A 48 24.02 2.27 -0.09
CA LEU A 48 23.63 2.48 1.31
C LEU A 48 22.84 1.27 1.85
N SER A 49 23.02 0.98 3.14
CA SER A 49 22.16 0.03 3.85
C SER A 49 20.78 0.65 4.10
N VAL A 50 19.72 0.05 3.54
CA VAL A 50 18.36 0.57 3.59
C VAL A 50 17.43 -0.40 4.29
N VAL A 51 16.67 0.08 5.28
CA VAL A 51 15.54 -0.62 5.86
C VAL A 51 14.26 0.10 5.46
N LEU A 52 13.36 -0.63 4.79
CA LEU A 52 12.06 -0.14 4.32
C LEU A 52 10.93 -0.79 5.13
N TYR A 53 10.16 0.03 5.84
CA TYR A 53 8.98 -0.40 6.57
C TYR A 53 7.71 -0.15 5.77
N GLU A 54 6.84 -1.17 5.70
CA GLU A 54 5.49 -1.04 5.16
C GLU A 54 4.49 -1.85 6.00
N LYS A 55 3.46 -1.21 6.50
CA LYS A 55 2.42 -1.85 7.31
C LYS A 55 1.25 -2.43 6.50
N GLY A 56 1.09 -1.97 5.27
CA GLY A 56 0.01 -2.34 4.35
C GLY A 56 0.56 -2.94 3.05
N GLU A 57 -0.05 -2.61 1.93
CA GLU A 57 0.35 -3.11 0.62
C GLU A 57 1.49 -2.31 0.02
N MET A 58 2.45 -3.02 -0.61
CA MET A 58 3.52 -2.40 -1.38
C MET A 58 2.95 -1.57 -2.54
N GLY A 59 3.65 -0.51 -2.94
CA GLY A 59 3.20 0.41 -3.98
C GLY A 59 2.30 1.54 -3.48
N GLY A 60 1.73 1.41 -2.26
CA GLY A 60 0.90 2.41 -1.61
C GLY A 60 -0.31 2.82 -2.43
N ASP A 61 -0.81 4.04 -2.20
CA ASP A 61 -2.01 4.57 -2.87
C ASP A 61 -1.86 4.61 -4.40
N CYS A 62 -0.72 5.02 -4.92
CA CYS A 62 -0.52 5.15 -6.38
C CYS A 62 -0.79 3.84 -7.13
N LEU A 63 -0.27 2.73 -6.65
CA LEU A 63 -0.46 1.43 -7.28
C LEU A 63 -1.88 0.87 -7.04
N ASN A 64 -2.35 0.95 -5.79
CA ASN A 64 -3.49 0.15 -5.35
C ASN A 64 -4.83 0.87 -5.50
N THR A 65 -4.91 2.17 -5.22
CA THR A 65 -6.17 2.93 -5.16
C THR A 65 -6.14 4.27 -5.90
N GLY A 66 -4.97 4.71 -6.37
CA GLY A 66 -4.76 6.05 -6.95
C GLY A 66 -4.45 6.03 -8.46
N CYS A 67 -3.18 6.30 -8.78
CA CYS A 67 -2.74 6.61 -10.15
C CYS A 67 -3.03 5.49 -11.16
N VAL A 68 -2.71 4.25 -10.80
CA VAL A 68 -2.82 3.12 -11.72
C VAL A 68 -4.28 2.78 -12.01
N PRO A 69 -5.14 2.52 -11.00
CA PRO A 69 -6.54 2.22 -11.25
C PRO A 69 -7.29 3.38 -11.90
N SER A 70 -7.02 4.62 -11.51
CA SER A 70 -7.71 5.77 -12.10
C SER A 70 -7.35 5.98 -13.58
N LYS A 71 -6.06 5.84 -13.94
CA LYS A 71 -5.65 5.95 -15.35
C LYS A 71 -6.18 4.81 -16.21
N ALA A 72 -6.21 3.59 -15.68
CA ALA A 72 -6.82 2.45 -16.37
C ALA A 72 -8.31 2.67 -16.63
N LEU A 73 -9.04 3.18 -15.64
CA LEU A 73 -10.46 3.51 -15.76
C LEU A 73 -10.67 4.65 -16.78
N LEU A 74 -9.85 5.70 -16.72
CA LEU A 74 -9.91 6.83 -17.66
C LEU A 74 -9.60 6.39 -19.09
N SER A 75 -8.69 5.43 -19.30
CA SER A 75 -8.41 4.90 -20.65
C SER A 75 -9.62 4.17 -21.23
N ALA A 76 -10.34 3.40 -20.44
CA ALA A 76 -11.58 2.76 -20.86
C ALA A 76 -12.69 3.79 -21.16
N ALA A 77 -12.81 4.81 -20.32
CA ALA A 77 -13.76 5.92 -20.54
C ALA A 77 -13.44 6.70 -21.82
N LYS A 78 -12.15 6.96 -22.09
CA LYS A 78 -11.68 7.62 -23.31
C LYS A 78 -12.04 6.81 -24.55
N ALA A 79 -11.79 5.50 -24.57
CA ALA A 79 -12.17 4.63 -25.69
C ALA A 79 -13.68 4.69 -25.98
N ALA A 80 -14.52 4.68 -24.94
CA ALA A 80 -15.97 4.82 -25.09
C ALA A 80 -16.39 6.20 -25.62
N ALA A 81 -15.69 7.27 -25.23
CA ALA A 81 -15.91 8.62 -25.72
C ALA A 81 -15.50 8.74 -27.19
N GLU A 82 -14.35 8.21 -27.59
CA GLU A 82 -13.87 8.21 -28.99
C GLU A 82 -14.86 7.53 -29.94
N ILE A 83 -15.43 6.40 -29.54
CA ILE A 83 -16.48 5.72 -30.33
C ILE A 83 -17.71 6.62 -30.49
N ARG A 84 -18.16 7.30 -29.42
CA ARG A 84 -19.33 8.21 -29.50
C ARG A 84 -19.06 9.43 -30.36
N ASP A 85 -17.82 9.90 -30.36
CA ASP A 85 -17.41 11.12 -31.06
C ASP A 85 -16.93 10.86 -32.51
N ALA A 86 -16.83 9.60 -32.94
CA ALA A 86 -16.29 9.20 -34.27
C ALA A 86 -17.02 9.86 -35.46
N GLY A 87 -18.31 10.16 -35.30
CA GLY A 87 -19.09 10.87 -36.33
C GLY A 87 -18.53 12.24 -36.74
N LYS A 88 -17.80 12.92 -35.84
CA LYS A 88 -17.11 14.19 -36.16
C LYS A 88 -16.05 14.04 -37.25
N PHE A 89 -15.55 12.81 -37.43
CA PHE A 89 -14.54 12.46 -38.44
C PHE A 89 -15.10 11.74 -39.62
N GLY A 90 -16.44 11.69 -39.77
CA GLY A 90 -17.11 10.97 -40.83
C GLY A 90 -17.12 9.44 -40.66
N ILE A 91 -16.89 8.94 -39.45
CA ILE A 91 -16.89 7.50 -39.14
C ILE A 91 -18.22 7.14 -38.47
N GLU A 92 -19.02 6.32 -39.11
CA GLU A 92 -20.26 5.81 -38.53
C GLU A 92 -19.95 4.70 -37.50
N THR A 93 -20.50 4.81 -36.31
CA THR A 93 -20.40 3.81 -35.25
C THR A 93 -21.73 3.60 -34.54
N THR A 94 -21.91 2.44 -33.94
CA THR A 94 -23.01 2.22 -33.02
C THR A 94 -22.60 2.64 -31.60
N PRO A 95 -23.53 3.11 -30.73
CA PRO A 95 -23.22 3.42 -29.32
C PRO A 95 -22.53 2.26 -28.63
N PRO A 96 -21.43 2.51 -27.91
CA PRO A 96 -20.68 1.43 -27.26
C PRO A 96 -21.49 0.80 -26.14
N ARG A 97 -21.52 -0.53 -26.08
CA ARG A 97 -22.07 -1.29 -24.96
C ARG A 97 -20.99 -1.50 -23.91
N ILE A 98 -21.14 -0.92 -22.73
CA ILE A 98 -20.17 -0.99 -21.66
C ILE A 98 -20.43 -2.23 -20.79
N HIS A 99 -19.46 -3.11 -20.69
CA HIS A 99 -19.45 -4.27 -19.79
C HIS A 99 -18.62 -3.93 -18.56
N TRP A 100 -19.25 -3.48 -17.49
CA TRP A 100 -18.57 -2.97 -16.29
C TRP A 100 -17.60 -3.98 -15.68
N ASP A 101 -17.93 -5.27 -15.67
CA ASP A 101 -17.03 -6.30 -15.13
C ASP A 101 -15.73 -6.43 -15.95
N LYS A 102 -15.80 -6.23 -17.28
CA LYS A 102 -14.60 -6.20 -18.12
C LYS A 102 -13.77 -4.95 -17.90
N VAL A 103 -14.41 -3.81 -17.62
CA VAL A 103 -13.70 -2.58 -17.22
C VAL A 103 -12.97 -2.79 -15.89
N LYS A 104 -13.61 -3.39 -14.89
CA LYS A 104 -12.95 -3.75 -13.63
C LYS A 104 -11.79 -4.73 -13.84
N GLN A 105 -11.95 -5.73 -14.69
CA GLN A 105 -10.87 -6.67 -15.03
C GLN A 105 -9.67 -5.94 -15.69
N HIS A 106 -9.92 -4.98 -16.60
CA HIS A 106 -8.86 -4.16 -17.18
C HIS A 106 -8.10 -3.35 -16.12
N VAL A 107 -8.81 -2.74 -15.18
CA VAL A 107 -8.20 -2.00 -14.07
C VAL A 107 -7.31 -2.93 -13.22
N ASN A 108 -7.84 -4.09 -12.82
CA ASN A 108 -7.09 -5.06 -12.02
C ASN A 108 -5.87 -5.64 -12.76
N ALA A 109 -6.00 -5.89 -14.07
CA ALA A 109 -4.88 -6.34 -14.90
C ALA A 109 -3.78 -5.27 -14.99
N SER A 110 -4.15 -3.99 -15.06
CA SER A 110 -3.19 -2.88 -15.07
C SER A 110 -2.41 -2.80 -13.75
N ILE A 111 -3.10 -2.97 -12.61
CA ILE A 111 -2.44 -3.05 -11.29
C ILE A 111 -1.49 -4.25 -11.25
N ALA A 112 -1.95 -5.43 -11.63
CA ALA A 112 -1.16 -6.66 -11.63
C ALA A 112 0.09 -6.58 -12.52
N THR A 113 0.02 -5.84 -13.63
CA THR A 113 1.16 -5.62 -14.52
C THR A 113 2.26 -4.77 -13.87
N ILE A 114 1.90 -3.81 -13.03
CA ILE A 114 2.83 -2.88 -12.39
C ILE A 114 3.31 -3.40 -11.03
N ALA A 115 2.47 -4.15 -10.30
CA ALA A 115 2.77 -4.64 -8.96
C ALA A 115 4.16 -5.28 -8.78
N PRO A 116 4.71 -6.09 -9.72
CA PRO A 116 6.06 -6.62 -9.59
C PRO A 116 7.16 -5.56 -9.49
N VAL A 117 6.94 -4.37 -10.08
CA VAL A 117 7.91 -3.26 -10.03
C VAL A 117 7.98 -2.64 -8.64
N ASP A 118 6.89 -2.69 -7.89
CA ASP A 118 6.78 -2.14 -6.53
C ASP A 118 6.83 -3.24 -5.46
N SER A 119 7.15 -4.49 -5.83
CA SER A 119 7.08 -5.65 -4.95
C SER A 119 8.21 -5.69 -3.91
N GLN A 120 7.96 -6.38 -2.81
CA GLN A 120 8.95 -6.66 -1.78
C GLN A 120 10.18 -7.36 -2.35
N GLU A 121 9.95 -8.40 -3.16
CA GLU A 121 11.02 -9.22 -3.76
C GLU A 121 11.97 -8.37 -4.60
N ARG A 122 11.44 -7.41 -5.36
CA ARG A 122 12.26 -6.48 -6.13
C ARG A 122 13.12 -5.61 -5.23
N PHE A 123 12.58 -5.06 -4.15
CA PHE A 123 13.32 -4.20 -3.24
C PHE A 123 14.36 -4.97 -2.41
N GLU A 124 14.07 -6.19 -2.01
CA GLU A 124 15.05 -7.11 -1.42
C GLU A 124 16.15 -7.45 -2.43
N GLY A 125 15.81 -7.67 -3.70
CA GLY A 125 16.77 -7.86 -4.79
C GLY A 125 17.66 -6.63 -5.05
N LEU A 126 17.22 -5.42 -4.70
CA LEU A 126 18.03 -4.19 -4.73
C LEU A 126 18.94 -4.04 -3.49
N GLY A 127 18.84 -4.95 -2.51
CA GLY A 127 19.62 -4.90 -1.26
C GLY A 127 18.93 -4.19 -0.11
N CYS A 128 17.66 -3.82 -0.23
CA CYS A 128 16.89 -3.30 0.89
C CYS A 128 16.48 -4.43 1.85
N THR A 129 16.42 -4.14 3.14
CA THR A 129 15.69 -4.98 4.11
C THR A 129 14.26 -4.49 4.19
N VAL A 130 13.29 -5.27 3.69
CA VAL A 130 11.88 -4.92 3.76
C VAL A 130 11.23 -5.54 4.99
N ILE A 131 10.54 -4.72 5.79
CA ILE A 131 9.86 -5.14 7.01
C ILE A 131 8.38 -4.79 6.91
N ARG A 132 7.53 -5.83 6.83
CA ARG A 132 6.07 -5.69 6.69
C ARG A 132 5.40 -5.51 8.06
N GLU A 133 5.76 -4.40 8.73
CA GLU A 133 5.30 -4.09 10.08
C GLU A 133 5.06 -2.59 10.27
N HIS A 134 4.23 -2.26 11.25
CA HIS A 134 3.99 -0.88 11.65
C HIS A 134 5.19 -0.33 12.43
N ALA A 135 5.88 0.62 11.86
CA ALA A 135 7.04 1.30 12.45
C ALA A 135 6.61 2.46 13.37
N LYS A 136 7.36 2.64 14.46
CA LYS A 136 7.21 3.75 15.42
C LYS A 136 8.57 4.31 15.80
N PHE A 137 8.63 5.59 16.08
CA PHE A 137 9.80 6.21 16.67
C PHE A 137 9.95 5.79 18.15
N ALA A 138 11.16 5.36 18.50
CA ALA A 138 11.58 5.11 19.89
C ALA A 138 12.64 6.15 20.36
N GLY A 139 13.03 7.04 19.48
CA GLY A 139 14.00 8.11 19.70
C GLY A 139 14.24 8.87 18.40
N PRO A 140 15.12 9.87 18.38
CA PRO A 140 15.36 10.70 17.19
C PRO A 140 16.01 9.93 16.03
N ASP A 141 16.73 8.86 16.32
CA ASP A 141 17.47 8.03 15.36
C ASP A 141 17.06 6.54 15.41
N THR A 142 16.02 6.19 16.16
CA THR A 142 15.66 4.80 16.44
C THR A 142 14.21 4.53 16.08
N ILE A 143 14.01 3.53 15.22
CA ILE A 143 12.70 3.02 14.81
C ILE A 143 12.50 1.64 15.39
N ILE A 144 11.30 1.37 15.90
CA ILE A 144 10.87 0.06 16.40
C ILE A 144 9.63 -0.43 15.68
N SER A 145 9.51 -1.73 15.59
CA SER A 145 8.31 -2.46 15.17
C SER A 145 8.11 -3.67 16.11
N PRO A 146 7.08 -4.49 15.95
CA PRO A 146 6.87 -5.67 16.82
C PRO A 146 8.08 -6.59 16.94
N THR A 147 8.85 -6.76 15.85
CA THR A 147 9.97 -7.72 15.81
C THR A 147 11.34 -7.06 15.69
N THR A 148 11.42 -5.75 15.42
CA THR A 148 12.71 -5.10 15.11
C THR A 148 12.91 -3.79 15.86
N ARG A 149 14.19 -3.49 16.10
CA ARG A 149 14.70 -2.18 16.52
C ARG A 149 15.83 -1.77 15.57
N VAL A 150 15.69 -0.65 14.90
CA VAL A 150 16.68 -0.16 13.92
C VAL A 150 17.19 1.20 14.34
N LYS A 151 18.51 1.32 14.48
CA LYS A 151 19.20 2.60 14.63
C LYS A 151 19.60 3.10 13.25
N ALA A 152 19.16 4.31 12.87
CA ALA A 152 19.35 4.88 11.54
C ALA A 152 20.18 6.16 11.56
N ARG A 153 21.03 6.36 10.55
CA ARG A 153 21.71 7.63 10.34
C ARG A 153 20.78 8.70 9.80
N ARG A 154 19.83 8.30 8.97
CA ARG A 154 18.76 9.16 8.40
C ARG A 154 17.45 8.39 8.35
N ILE A 155 16.36 9.11 8.46
CA ILE A 155 15.01 8.55 8.40
C ILE A 155 14.18 9.38 7.43
N ILE A 156 13.47 8.72 6.53
CA ILE A 156 12.48 9.32 5.62
C ILE A 156 11.09 8.86 6.05
N ILE A 157 10.22 9.80 6.33
CA ILE A 157 8.80 9.56 6.61
C ILE A 157 8.05 9.72 5.28
N ALA A 158 7.59 8.60 4.72
CA ALA A 158 6.88 8.52 3.44
C ALA A 158 5.53 7.80 3.60
N THR A 159 4.83 8.08 4.70
CA THR A 159 3.63 7.36 5.14
C THR A 159 2.37 7.67 4.35
N GLY A 160 2.45 8.59 3.39
CA GLY A 160 1.32 8.98 2.54
C GLY A 160 0.24 9.76 3.29
N SER A 161 -0.95 9.74 2.72
CA SER A 161 -2.15 10.39 3.26
C SER A 161 -3.37 9.49 3.08
N ARG A 162 -4.50 9.93 3.60
CA ARG A 162 -5.82 9.30 3.42
C ARG A 162 -6.80 10.29 2.84
N ALA A 163 -7.87 9.79 2.25
CA ALA A 163 -8.99 10.61 1.84
C ALA A 163 -9.53 11.41 3.05
N PHE A 164 -9.57 12.72 2.92
CA PHE A 164 -10.20 13.58 3.92
C PHE A 164 -11.70 13.63 3.69
N ILE A 165 -12.47 13.28 4.70
CA ILE A 165 -13.93 13.38 4.65
C ILE A 165 -14.31 14.71 5.31
N PRO A 166 -14.81 15.68 4.53
CA PRO A 166 -15.16 16.98 5.08
C PRO A 166 -16.39 16.87 6.02
N PRO A 167 -16.47 17.71 7.06
CA PRO A 167 -17.58 17.69 8.02
C PRO A 167 -18.83 18.38 7.44
N ILE A 168 -19.40 17.80 6.38
CA ILE A 168 -20.63 18.25 5.75
C ILE A 168 -21.80 17.62 6.49
N GLU A 169 -22.76 18.45 6.91
CA GLU A 169 -23.96 17.98 7.60
C GLU A 169 -24.71 16.95 6.73
N GLY A 170 -25.06 15.81 7.33
CA GLY A 170 -25.74 14.70 6.65
C GLY A 170 -24.83 13.76 5.85
N LEU A 171 -23.57 14.09 5.55
CA LEU A 171 -22.69 13.24 4.75
C LEU A 171 -22.48 11.86 5.38
N ALA A 172 -22.37 11.79 6.70
CA ALA A 172 -22.20 10.51 7.42
C ALA A 172 -23.45 9.61 7.38
N THR A 173 -24.61 10.13 6.96
CA THR A 173 -25.88 9.37 6.90
C THR A 173 -26.20 8.82 5.51
N VAL A 174 -25.37 9.12 4.52
CA VAL A 174 -25.52 8.66 3.13
C VAL A 174 -24.30 7.85 2.70
N PRO A 175 -24.47 6.87 1.79
CA PRO A 175 -23.30 6.20 1.21
C PRO A 175 -22.52 7.17 0.33
N TYR A 176 -21.22 7.22 0.52
CA TYR A 176 -20.28 7.96 -0.32
C TYR A 176 -19.09 7.09 -0.69
N LEU A 177 -18.36 7.48 -1.72
CA LEU A 177 -17.18 6.78 -2.19
C LEU A 177 -15.93 7.63 -1.95
N THR A 178 -14.83 6.96 -1.68
CA THR A 178 -13.47 7.52 -1.72
C THR A 178 -12.66 6.78 -2.79
N ASN A 179 -11.38 7.08 -2.90
CA ASN A 179 -10.47 6.31 -3.75
C ASN A 179 -10.02 4.98 -3.10
N GLU A 180 -10.29 4.81 -1.81
CA GLU A 180 -9.96 3.60 -1.02
C GLU A 180 -11.13 2.61 -0.96
#